data_8aac374d79e57b106657bf60ebceaf1d
#
_entry.id   8aac374d79e57b106657bf60ebceaf1d
#
_cell.length_a   1.000
_cell.length_b   1.000
_cell.length_c   1.000
_cell.angle_alpha   90.00
_cell.angle_beta   90.00
_cell.angle_gamma   90.00
#
_symmetry.space_group_name_H-M   'P 1'
#
loop_
_entity.id
_entity.type
_entity.pdbx_description
1 polymer ?
#
loop_
_entity_poly.entity_id
_entity_poly.type
_entity_poly.pdbx_seq_one_letter_code
_entity_poly.pdbx_strand_id
1 'polypeptide(L)'
;PAWPAYKDCALNAGIKVRTIKTTLETKWEPSVEQINNAINENTKMIILNYPNNPTGKILPEELQHSIIQTAKEHDLYVLSDEIYSEYTMGVTATGPLREHVGVWFSYKKSIITQSFSKSKAMTGYRIGYVIAEPSIIEKMSKLQALSLTNVSEPIQYVALKALSSTDTGSSYVGD
;
A
#
# COMPACT_ATOMS: atom_id res chain seq x y z
N PRO A 1 -1.13 9.62 -12.00
CA PRO A 1 -2.45 9.60 -11.37
C PRO A 1 -2.43 8.83 -10.06
N ALA A 2 -3.38 9.11 -9.17
CA ALA A 2 -3.53 8.43 -7.89
C ALA A 2 -5.00 8.40 -7.48
N TRP A 3 -5.37 7.43 -6.64
CA TRP A 3 -6.70 7.41 -6.06
C TRP A 3 -6.93 8.64 -5.18
N PRO A 4 -8.02 9.43 -5.41
CA PRO A 4 -8.22 10.73 -4.77
C PRO A 4 -8.23 10.69 -3.25
N ALA A 5 -8.69 9.59 -2.64
CA ALA A 5 -8.85 9.49 -1.20
C ALA A 5 -7.55 9.67 -0.40
N TYR A 6 -6.37 9.37 -0.95
CA TYR A 6 -5.11 9.65 -0.24
C TYR A 6 -4.97 11.14 0.09
N LYS A 7 -5.24 11.98 -0.92
CA LYS A 7 -5.17 13.44 -0.76
C LYS A 7 -6.28 13.93 0.18
N ASP A 8 -7.49 13.45 -0.01
CA ASP A 8 -8.65 13.91 0.76
C ASP A 8 -8.53 13.52 2.23
N CYS A 9 -8.11 12.29 2.53
CA CYS A 9 -7.86 11.85 3.91
C CYS A 9 -6.75 12.68 4.59
N ALA A 10 -5.66 12.97 3.88
CA ALA A 10 -4.58 13.78 4.43
C ALA A 10 -5.04 15.21 4.72
N LEU A 11 -5.76 15.84 3.78
CA LEU A 11 -6.30 17.18 3.97
C LEU A 11 -7.30 17.26 5.12
N ASN A 12 -8.18 16.26 5.27
CA ASN A 12 -9.12 16.18 6.38
C ASN A 12 -8.39 16.02 7.73
N ALA A 13 -7.21 15.42 7.74
CA ALA A 13 -6.34 15.35 8.91
C ALA A 13 -5.48 16.61 9.14
N GLY A 14 -5.68 17.67 8.36
CA GLY A 14 -4.91 18.91 8.46
C GLY A 14 -3.48 18.81 7.87
N ILE A 15 -3.20 17.76 7.11
CA ILE A 15 -1.87 17.49 6.56
C ILE A 15 -1.76 18.10 5.16
N LYS A 16 -0.67 18.80 4.91
CA LYS A 16 -0.36 19.33 3.57
C LYS A 16 0.13 18.18 2.67
N VAL A 17 -0.40 18.13 1.45
CA VAL A 17 -0.05 17.12 0.46
C VAL A 17 0.77 17.74 -0.66
N ARG A 18 1.89 17.11 -0.97
CA ARG A 18 2.69 17.41 -2.14
C ARG A 18 2.64 16.22 -3.10
N THR A 19 2.19 16.46 -4.33
CA THR A 19 2.00 15.40 -5.33
C THR A 19 3.15 15.39 -6.32
N ILE A 20 3.74 14.23 -6.55
CA ILE A 20 4.69 14.00 -7.63
C ILE A 20 3.90 13.58 -8.87
N LYS A 21 4.08 14.33 -9.96
CA LYS A 21 3.40 14.03 -11.23
C LYS A 21 4.17 12.96 -11.98
N THR A 22 3.47 11.93 -12.39
CA THR A 22 3.94 10.90 -13.31
C THR A 22 3.09 10.93 -14.59
N THR A 23 3.67 10.57 -15.72
CA THR A 23 3.04 10.62 -17.03
C THR A 23 3.26 9.31 -17.79
N LEU A 24 2.64 9.19 -18.95
CA LEU A 24 2.85 8.03 -19.82
C LEU A 24 4.32 7.96 -20.30
N GLU A 25 4.93 9.09 -20.57
CA GLU A 25 6.33 9.21 -20.99
C GLU A 25 7.29 8.70 -19.92
N THR A 26 6.98 8.94 -18.64
CA THR A 26 7.72 8.39 -17.50
C THR A 26 7.29 6.96 -17.15
N LYS A 27 6.43 6.33 -17.97
CA LYS A 27 5.85 5.01 -17.69
C LYS A 27 5.16 4.93 -16.32
N TRP A 28 4.61 6.04 -15.87
CA TRP A 28 3.96 6.20 -14.54
C TRP A 28 4.89 5.96 -13.35
N GLU A 29 6.19 6.07 -13.56
CA GLU A 29 7.21 5.98 -12.50
C GLU A 29 7.62 7.39 -12.04
N PRO A 30 7.74 7.63 -10.72
CA PRO A 30 8.42 8.81 -10.21
C PRO A 30 9.94 8.62 -10.34
N SER A 31 10.69 9.69 -10.53
CA SER A 31 12.14 9.63 -10.37
C SER A 31 12.54 9.89 -8.91
N VAL A 32 13.69 9.34 -8.51
CA VAL A 32 14.27 9.61 -7.18
C VAL A 32 14.54 11.11 -6.99
N GLU A 33 14.95 11.80 -8.05
CA GLU A 33 15.17 13.25 -8.04
C GLU A 33 13.87 14.01 -7.74
N GLN A 34 12.74 13.62 -8.39
CA GLN A 34 11.44 14.24 -8.11
C GLN A 34 11.01 14.01 -6.65
N ILE A 35 11.30 12.82 -6.10
CA ILE A 35 11.01 12.53 -4.69
C ILE A 35 11.84 13.42 -3.78
N ASN A 36 13.15 13.48 -3.98
CA ASN A 36 14.05 14.31 -3.17
C ASN A 36 13.66 15.79 -3.23
N ASN A 37 13.35 16.32 -4.41
CA ASN A 37 12.92 17.71 -4.59
C ASN A 37 11.55 18.02 -3.93
N ALA A 38 10.75 16.98 -3.67
CA ALA A 38 9.47 17.12 -2.97
C ALA A 38 9.61 17.07 -1.44
N ILE A 39 10.73 16.58 -0.90
CA ILE A 39 10.97 16.47 0.53
C ILE A 39 11.44 17.83 1.11
N ASN A 40 10.98 18.13 2.31
CA ASN A 40 11.46 19.23 3.13
C ASN A 40 11.38 18.86 4.62
N GLU A 41 11.77 19.77 5.52
CA GLU A 41 11.78 19.57 6.98
C GLU A 41 10.40 19.16 7.57
N ASN A 42 9.32 19.53 6.92
CA ASN A 42 7.95 19.21 7.34
C ASN A 42 7.42 17.90 6.74
N THR A 43 8.15 17.28 5.81
CA THR A 43 7.75 16.01 5.22
C THR A 43 7.84 14.90 6.26
N LYS A 44 6.80 14.07 6.37
CA LYS A 44 6.74 12.97 7.35
C LYS A 44 6.50 11.61 6.72
N MET A 45 5.93 11.57 5.51
CA MET A 45 5.52 10.31 4.90
C MET A 45 5.55 10.40 3.38
N ILE A 46 5.96 9.30 2.75
CA ILE A 46 5.77 9.02 1.33
C ILE A 46 4.62 8.02 1.22
N ILE A 47 3.64 8.30 0.36
CA ILE A 47 2.52 7.39 0.06
C ILE A 47 2.69 6.86 -1.35
N LEU A 48 2.66 5.54 -1.48
CA LEU A 48 2.78 4.81 -2.72
C LEU A 48 1.56 3.89 -2.89
N ASN A 49 1.06 3.79 -4.11
CA ASN A 49 0.04 2.81 -4.47
C ASN A 49 0.50 2.10 -5.75
N TYR A 50 1.13 0.96 -5.56
CA TYR A 50 1.58 0.08 -6.64
C TYR A 50 1.35 -1.39 -6.26
N PRO A 51 0.74 -2.19 -7.15
CA PRO A 51 0.21 -1.83 -8.47
C PRO A 51 -0.76 -0.67 -8.41
N ASN A 52 -0.59 0.29 -9.32
CA ASN A 52 -1.25 1.60 -9.23
C ASN A 52 -2.71 1.56 -9.71
N ASN A 53 -3.59 2.20 -8.99
CA ASN A 53 -4.91 2.58 -9.46
C ASN A 53 -4.86 4.04 -9.95
N PRO A 54 -5.10 4.33 -11.26
CA PRO A 54 -5.76 3.48 -12.26
C PRO A 54 -4.83 2.83 -13.31
N THR A 55 -3.52 3.03 -13.27
CA THR A 55 -2.63 2.72 -14.41
C THR A 55 -2.22 1.25 -14.52
N GLY A 56 -2.40 0.45 -13.46
CA GLY A 56 -1.90 -0.91 -13.36
C GLY A 56 -0.36 -1.02 -13.25
N LYS A 57 0.34 0.12 -13.18
CA LYS A 57 1.80 0.13 -13.13
C LYS A 57 2.32 -0.53 -11.85
N ILE A 58 3.36 -1.35 -12.00
CA ILE A 58 4.16 -1.93 -10.90
C ILE A 58 5.48 -1.17 -10.85
N LEU A 59 5.96 -0.82 -9.67
CA LEU A 59 7.28 -0.20 -9.53
C LEU A 59 8.39 -1.25 -9.70
N PRO A 60 9.44 -0.94 -10.46
CA PRO A 60 10.65 -1.76 -10.45
C PRO A 60 11.25 -1.87 -9.05
N GLU A 61 11.80 -3.04 -8.73
CA GLU A 61 12.38 -3.32 -7.41
C GLU A 61 13.50 -2.34 -7.06
N GLU A 62 14.37 -2.03 -8.02
CA GLU A 62 15.45 -1.05 -7.86
C GLU A 62 14.93 0.33 -7.44
N LEU A 63 13.79 0.76 -8.01
CA LEU A 63 13.18 2.02 -7.64
C LEU A 63 12.57 1.96 -6.23
N GLN A 64 12.01 0.82 -5.83
CA GLN A 64 11.51 0.63 -4.47
C GLN A 64 12.64 0.72 -3.45
N HIS A 65 13.78 0.08 -3.70
CA HIS A 65 14.97 0.18 -2.86
C HIS A 65 15.47 1.62 -2.76
N SER A 66 15.50 2.34 -3.88
CA SER A 66 15.91 3.75 -3.90
C SER A 66 14.96 4.64 -3.08
N ILE A 67 13.66 4.40 -3.14
CA ILE A 67 12.66 5.11 -2.34
C ILE A 67 12.86 4.83 -0.84
N ILE A 68 13.10 3.58 -0.47
CA ILE A 68 13.39 3.22 0.93
C ILE A 68 14.67 3.91 1.41
N GLN A 69 15.71 3.93 0.58
CA GLN A 69 16.95 4.61 0.94
C GLN A 69 16.71 6.11 1.18
N THR A 70 16.00 6.77 0.28
CA THR A 70 15.57 8.17 0.47
C THR A 70 14.75 8.35 1.75
N ALA A 71 13.82 7.44 2.04
CA ALA A 71 13.02 7.52 3.25
C ALA A 71 13.88 7.35 4.52
N LYS A 72 14.88 6.49 4.49
CA LYS A 72 15.85 6.32 5.60
C LYS A 72 16.68 7.58 5.84
N GLU A 73 17.20 8.18 4.78
CA GLU A 73 18.03 9.39 4.85
C GLU A 73 17.30 10.59 5.44
N HIS A 74 16.00 10.68 5.17
CA HIS A 74 15.13 11.77 5.66
C HIS A 74 14.25 11.38 6.85
N ASP A 75 14.42 10.19 7.41
CA ASP A 75 13.66 9.67 8.55
C ASP A 75 12.13 9.66 8.33
N LEU A 76 11.66 9.34 7.12
CA LEU A 76 10.26 9.38 6.70
C LEU A 76 9.57 8.03 6.89
N TYR A 77 8.26 8.06 7.13
CA TYR A 77 7.42 6.89 6.96
C TYR A 77 7.17 6.60 5.48
N VAL A 78 6.99 5.32 5.14
CA VAL A 78 6.52 4.89 3.80
C VAL A 78 5.23 4.12 3.98
N LEU A 79 4.14 4.63 3.42
CA LEU A 79 2.88 3.89 3.30
C LEU A 79 2.82 3.29 1.90
N SER A 80 2.85 1.97 1.82
CA SER A 80 2.67 1.21 0.58
C SER A 80 1.28 0.58 0.57
N ASP A 81 0.41 1.09 -0.30
CA ASP A 81 -0.90 0.50 -0.53
C ASP A 81 -0.80 -0.55 -1.62
N GLU A 82 -0.89 -1.81 -1.22
CA GLU A 82 -0.68 -2.99 -2.06
C GLU A 82 -1.96 -3.79 -2.32
N ILE A 83 -3.10 -3.14 -2.24
CA ILE A 83 -4.42 -3.76 -2.43
C ILE A 83 -4.55 -4.53 -3.76
N TYR A 84 -3.73 -4.21 -4.76
CA TYR A 84 -3.72 -4.86 -6.06
C TYR A 84 -2.53 -5.80 -6.28
N SER A 85 -1.78 -6.13 -5.24
CA SER A 85 -0.56 -6.95 -5.37
C SER A 85 -0.79 -8.33 -6.00
N GLU A 86 -1.96 -8.92 -5.85
CA GLU A 86 -2.31 -10.22 -6.45
C GLU A 86 -2.82 -10.11 -7.92
N TYR A 87 -2.94 -8.90 -8.48
CA TYR A 87 -3.46 -8.64 -9.84
C TYR A 87 -2.36 -8.40 -10.88
N THR A 88 -1.28 -9.13 -10.82
CA THR A 88 -0.16 -8.97 -11.75
C THR A 88 -0.28 -9.91 -12.93
N MET A 89 -1.05 -9.51 -13.93
CA MET A 89 -1.24 -10.31 -15.16
C MET A 89 0.09 -10.53 -15.88
N GLY A 90 0.42 -11.79 -16.18
CA GLY A 90 1.61 -12.16 -16.96
C GLY A 90 2.94 -12.16 -16.18
N VAL A 91 2.95 -11.78 -14.92
CA VAL A 91 4.07 -12.01 -14.00
C VAL A 91 3.75 -13.30 -13.26
N THR A 92 4.51 -14.35 -13.51
CA THR A 92 4.28 -15.66 -12.89
C THR A 92 4.22 -15.52 -11.37
N ALA A 93 3.24 -16.18 -10.75
CA ALA A 93 3.00 -16.14 -9.30
C ALA A 93 4.19 -16.64 -8.44
N THR A 94 5.29 -17.01 -9.05
CA THR A 94 6.56 -17.38 -8.44
C THR A 94 7.58 -16.24 -8.43
N GLY A 95 7.23 -15.12 -9.02
CA GLY A 95 8.07 -13.93 -9.08
C GLY A 95 7.53 -12.81 -8.19
N PRO A 96 8.00 -11.66 -8.39
CA PRO A 96 8.39 -10.55 -7.55
C PRO A 96 7.38 -10.03 -6.52
N LEU A 97 6.12 -10.48 -6.45
CA LEU A 97 5.15 -9.92 -5.49
C LEU A 97 5.47 -10.25 -4.04
N ARG A 98 5.98 -11.45 -3.76
CA ARG A 98 6.50 -11.76 -2.42
C ARG A 98 7.80 -11.00 -2.13
N GLU A 99 8.56 -10.72 -3.17
CA GLU A 99 9.79 -9.93 -3.08
C GLU A 99 9.46 -8.45 -2.89
N HIS A 100 8.44 -7.91 -3.57
CA HIS A 100 8.00 -6.52 -3.39
C HIS A 100 7.53 -6.22 -1.97
N VAL A 101 6.74 -7.10 -1.38
CA VAL A 101 6.39 -6.99 0.04
C VAL A 101 7.64 -7.08 0.92
N GLY A 102 8.62 -7.91 0.53
CA GLY A 102 9.90 -8.06 1.23
C GLY A 102 10.71 -6.78 1.33
N VAL A 103 10.72 -5.96 0.28
CA VAL A 103 11.48 -4.70 0.26
C VAL A 103 11.00 -3.75 1.36
N TRP A 104 9.68 -3.57 1.50
CA TRP A 104 9.12 -2.68 2.53
C TRP A 104 9.36 -3.19 3.95
N PHE A 105 9.36 -4.50 4.18
CA PHE A 105 9.68 -5.10 5.48
C PHE A 105 11.10 -4.82 5.97
N SER A 106 12.02 -4.47 5.07
CA SER A 106 13.38 -4.09 5.44
C SER A 106 13.48 -2.74 6.15
N TYR A 107 12.37 -1.98 6.20
CA TYR A 107 12.33 -0.66 6.79
C TYR A 107 11.27 -0.53 7.88
N LYS A 108 11.68 -0.28 9.13
CA LYS A 108 10.80 -0.22 10.31
C LYS A 108 9.71 0.86 10.25
N LYS A 109 9.90 1.91 9.47
CA LYS A 109 8.88 2.95 9.27
C LYS A 109 7.98 2.69 8.06
N SER A 110 7.95 1.46 7.53
CA SER A 110 7.00 1.06 6.50
C SER A 110 5.66 0.67 7.09
N ILE A 111 4.60 1.05 6.40
CA ILE A 111 3.21 0.71 6.68
C ILE A 111 2.66 0.11 5.39
N ILE A 112 2.30 -1.17 5.41
CA ILE A 112 1.77 -1.88 4.25
C ILE A 112 0.27 -2.07 4.47
N THR A 113 -0.54 -1.61 3.52
CA THR A 113 -1.99 -1.81 3.55
C THR A 113 -2.41 -2.86 2.53
N GLN A 114 -3.28 -3.76 2.96
CA GLN A 114 -3.83 -4.84 2.16
C GLN A 114 -5.34 -4.94 2.34
N SER A 115 -6.02 -5.54 1.38
CA SER A 115 -7.47 -5.70 1.43
C SER A 115 -7.92 -7.03 0.81
N PHE A 116 -8.95 -7.61 1.38
CA PHE A 116 -9.66 -8.76 0.81
C PHE A 116 -10.62 -8.35 -0.32
N SER A 117 -10.87 -7.05 -0.48
CA SER A 117 -11.89 -6.54 -1.41
C SER A 117 -11.61 -6.92 -2.86
N LYS A 118 -10.34 -6.98 -3.25
CA LYS A 118 -9.92 -7.23 -4.63
C LYS A 118 -9.56 -8.71 -4.80
N SER A 119 -8.41 -9.12 -4.33
CA SER A 119 -7.86 -10.46 -4.54
C SER A 119 -8.76 -11.61 -4.08
N LYS A 120 -9.66 -11.37 -3.12
CA LYS A 120 -10.61 -12.37 -2.61
C LYS A 120 -12.08 -12.08 -2.98
N ALA A 121 -12.33 -11.15 -3.90
CA ALA A 121 -13.67 -10.74 -4.31
C ALA A 121 -14.60 -10.35 -3.13
N MET A 122 -14.04 -9.87 -2.02
CA MET A 122 -14.75 -9.61 -0.76
C MET A 122 -15.08 -8.12 -0.56
N THR A 123 -15.38 -7.38 -1.63
CA THR A 123 -15.65 -5.93 -1.56
C THR A 123 -16.77 -5.58 -0.58
N GLY A 124 -17.85 -6.37 -0.53
CA GLY A 124 -18.98 -6.15 0.37
C GLY A 124 -18.68 -6.43 1.85
N TYR A 125 -17.64 -7.19 2.17
CA TYR A 125 -17.28 -7.56 3.54
C TYR A 125 -16.59 -6.45 4.32
N ARG A 126 -16.09 -5.42 3.64
CA ARG A 126 -15.44 -4.25 4.25
C ARG A 126 -14.30 -4.58 5.21
N ILE A 127 -13.39 -5.47 4.79
CA ILE A 127 -12.25 -5.92 5.59
C ILE A 127 -10.93 -5.80 4.81
N GLY A 128 -9.90 -5.39 5.54
CA GLY A 128 -8.52 -5.33 5.11
C GLY A 128 -7.61 -5.42 6.33
N TYR A 129 -6.32 -5.32 6.12
CA TYR A 129 -5.34 -5.36 7.22
C TYR A 129 -4.15 -4.46 6.93
N VAL A 130 -3.44 -4.15 7.99
CA VAL A 130 -2.20 -3.35 7.93
C VAL A 130 -1.09 -4.14 8.57
N ILE A 131 0.10 -4.04 7.98
CA ILE A 131 1.33 -4.59 8.51
C ILE A 131 2.28 -3.42 8.77
N ALA A 132 2.72 -3.27 10.01
CA ALA A 132 3.66 -2.22 10.43
C ALA A 132 4.31 -2.60 11.76
N GLU A 133 5.27 -1.81 12.22
CA GLU A 133 5.84 -1.94 13.56
C GLU A 133 4.75 -1.86 14.65
N PRO A 134 4.87 -2.63 15.74
CA PRO A 134 3.85 -2.70 16.81
C PRO A 134 3.44 -1.32 17.37
N SER A 135 4.38 -0.40 17.50
CA SER A 135 4.11 0.97 17.99
C SER A 135 3.24 1.80 17.05
N ILE A 136 3.25 1.51 15.75
CA ILE A 136 2.39 2.13 14.74
C ILE A 136 0.99 1.49 14.85
N ILE A 137 0.94 0.16 14.88
CA ILE A 137 -0.31 -0.61 14.97
C ILE A 137 -1.09 -0.23 16.25
N GLU A 138 -0.41 -0.06 17.38
CA GLU A 138 -1.05 0.35 18.62
C GLU A 138 -1.80 1.70 18.47
N LYS A 139 -1.17 2.67 17.84
CA LYS A 139 -1.79 3.99 17.60
C LYS A 139 -2.97 3.89 16.62
N MET A 140 -2.81 3.10 15.55
CA MET A 140 -3.89 2.88 14.57
C MET A 140 -5.07 2.16 15.22
N SER A 141 -4.84 1.15 16.05
CA SER A 141 -5.88 0.40 16.76
C SER A 141 -6.67 1.28 17.72
N LYS A 142 -6.00 2.17 18.45
CA LYS A 142 -6.68 3.17 19.33
C LYS A 142 -7.59 4.08 18.51
N LEU A 143 -7.13 4.58 17.37
CA LEU A 143 -7.93 5.44 16.50
C LEU A 143 -9.11 4.68 15.86
N GLN A 144 -8.88 3.44 15.44
CA GLN A 144 -9.94 2.58 14.91
C GLN A 144 -11.02 2.29 15.95
N ALA A 145 -10.63 1.98 17.17
CA ALA A 145 -11.57 1.72 18.27
C ALA A 145 -12.48 2.92 18.54
N LEU A 146 -11.98 4.14 18.36
CA LEU A 146 -12.76 5.37 18.53
C LEU A 146 -13.66 5.69 17.33
N SER A 147 -13.32 5.22 16.13
CA SER A 147 -14.04 5.54 14.87
C SER A 147 -15.04 4.46 14.46
N LEU A 148 -14.61 3.21 14.43
CA LEU A 148 -15.37 2.07 13.90
C LEU A 148 -15.58 0.95 14.93
N THR A 149 -15.04 1.10 16.13
CA THR A 149 -14.99 0.10 17.20
C THR A 149 -14.15 -1.12 16.79
N ASN A 150 -14.70 -2.02 15.96
CA ASN A 150 -14.02 -3.21 15.48
C ASN A 150 -14.64 -3.71 14.17
N VAL A 151 -13.94 -4.60 13.48
CA VAL A 151 -14.54 -5.39 12.39
C VAL A 151 -15.40 -6.48 13.02
N SER A 152 -16.59 -6.71 12.45
CA SER A 152 -17.51 -7.76 12.91
C SER A 152 -16.82 -9.12 12.99
N GLU A 153 -16.99 -9.82 14.11
CA GLU A 153 -16.35 -11.11 14.37
C GLU A 153 -16.61 -12.17 13.29
N PRO A 154 -17.85 -12.40 12.80
CA PRO A 154 -18.07 -13.32 11.70
C PRO A 154 -17.26 -12.99 10.44
N ILE A 155 -17.06 -11.70 10.14
CA ILE A 155 -16.26 -11.26 9.00
C ILE A 155 -14.78 -11.57 9.21
N GLN A 156 -14.28 -11.46 10.45
CA GLN A 156 -12.90 -11.85 10.77
C GLN A 156 -12.67 -13.35 10.54
N TYR A 157 -13.61 -14.22 10.90
CA TYR A 157 -13.52 -15.66 10.62
C TYR A 157 -13.54 -15.95 9.12
N VAL A 158 -14.38 -15.26 8.34
CA VAL A 158 -14.38 -15.39 6.87
C VAL A 158 -13.05 -14.97 6.28
N ALA A 159 -12.48 -13.86 6.74
CA ALA A 159 -11.16 -13.40 6.30
C ALA A 159 -10.04 -14.39 6.66
N LEU A 160 -10.06 -14.94 7.87
CA LEU A 160 -9.10 -15.97 8.30
C LEU A 160 -9.19 -17.20 7.41
N LYS A 161 -10.40 -17.64 7.08
CA LYS A 161 -10.62 -18.77 6.17
C LYS A 161 -10.11 -18.44 4.76
N ALA A 162 -10.33 -17.24 4.26
CA ALA A 162 -9.84 -16.79 2.96
C ALA A 162 -8.30 -16.75 2.89
N LEU A 163 -7.62 -16.38 3.98
CA LEU A 163 -6.15 -16.41 4.08
C LEU A 163 -5.58 -17.83 4.13
N SER A 164 -6.28 -18.75 4.80
CA SER A 164 -5.83 -20.12 4.97
C SER A 164 -6.22 -21.06 3.80
N SER A 165 -7.04 -20.58 2.86
CA SER A 165 -7.44 -21.35 1.69
C SER A 165 -6.31 -21.46 0.68
N THR A 166 -6.11 -22.64 0.12
CA THR A 166 -5.23 -22.86 -1.05
C THR A 166 -5.84 -22.31 -2.33
N ASP A 167 -7.17 -22.21 -2.38
CA ASP A 167 -7.86 -21.44 -3.42
C ASP A 167 -7.70 -19.95 -3.08
N THR A 168 -6.81 -19.31 -3.78
CA THR A 168 -6.53 -17.89 -3.59
C THR A 168 -7.65 -17.00 -4.09
N GLY A 169 -8.73 -17.56 -4.67
CA GLY A 169 -9.76 -16.81 -5.36
C GLY A 169 -9.24 -16.14 -6.65
N SER A 170 -8.00 -16.43 -7.03
CA SER A 170 -7.36 -15.83 -8.19
C SER A 170 -7.82 -16.46 -9.52
N SER A 171 -8.56 -17.57 -9.48
CA SER A 171 -9.11 -18.20 -10.67
C SER A 171 -9.98 -17.24 -11.50
N TYR A 172 -10.70 -16.33 -10.86
CA TYR A 172 -11.51 -15.33 -11.56
C TYR A 172 -10.69 -14.14 -12.11
N VAL A 173 -9.45 -14.02 -11.75
CA VAL A 173 -8.55 -12.94 -12.26
C VAL A 173 -7.98 -13.31 -13.63
N GLY A 174 -7.96 -14.60 -13.97
CA GLY A 174 -7.46 -15.13 -15.24
C GLY A 174 -8.51 -15.19 -16.36
N ASP A 175 -9.77 -15.04 -16.01
CA ASP A 175 -10.91 -15.00 -16.94
C ASP A 175 -11.21 -13.55 -17.37
#